data_93ba5c6611241505854bd1f567dc99f2
#
_entry.id   93ba5c6611241505854bd1f567dc99f2
#
_cell.length_a   1.000
_cell.length_b   1.000
_cell.length_c   1.000
_cell.angle_alpha   90.00
_cell.angle_beta   90.00
_cell.angle_gamma   90.00
#
_symmetry.space_group_name_H-M   'P 1'
#
loop_
_entity.id
_entity.type
_entity.pdbx_description
1 polymer ?
#
loop_
_entity_poly.entity_id
_entity_poly.type
_entity_poly.pdbx_seq_one_letter_code
_entity_poly.pdbx_strand_id
1 'polypeptide(L)'
;MSSILTNSAAMTALKSLQATNMALESTQSRISTGLRVGQAADNAAYWSIATTMRSDNKALSTVQDALGLGSAKVDVAYTGMNSAIDVVDEIKAKLVAAREPGVDKSKIQSEVGELQAQLNSIAVSASFSGENWLSQDSAATGYTATKEIVGSFNRAADGTVSVGTVSVSIAESKLFDANVAASGILDTDFTTTGLGAVTVSVYTLDITAANIDNTDLDEMISAVDGALSSMTTSASNLGASKGRIDMQSSFVANLIDAIDRGVGTLVDADMTKESTRLSALQTQQQLGTQALSIANSSAQSILSLFR
;
A
#
# COMPACT_ATOMS: atom_id res chain seq x y z
N MET A 1 70.02 -25.10 8.49
CA MET A 1 70.12 -26.12 9.53
C MET A 1 68.73 -26.65 9.79
N SER A 2 68.51 -27.93 9.44
CA SER A 2 67.22 -28.60 9.70
C SER A 2 67.24 -29.14 11.14
N SER A 3 66.42 -28.57 12.01
CA SER A 3 66.23 -29.08 13.36
C SER A 3 65.44 -30.39 13.31
N ILE A 4 65.93 -31.43 13.95
CA ILE A 4 65.24 -32.71 14.05
C ILE A 4 64.02 -32.64 14.97
N LEU A 5 63.99 -31.69 15.90
CA LEU A 5 62.89 -31.49 16.85
C LEU A 5 61.74 -30.58 16.29
N THR A 6 62.01 -29.80 15.25
CA THR A 6 61.01 -28.89 14.64
C THR A 6 61.12 -28.95 13.12
N ASN A 7 60.05 -29.47 12.48
CA ASN A 7 59.94 -29.50 11.02
C ASN A 7 59.30 -28.17 10.52
N SER A 8 60.17 -27.20 10.17
CA SER A 8 59.71 -25.88 9.72
C SER A 8 58.90 -25.95 8.42
N ALA A 9 59.19 -26.88 7.52
CA ALA A 9 58.45 -27.08 6.28
C ALA A 9 57.02 -27.60 6.57
N ALA A 10 56.86 -28.58 7.47
CA ALA A 10 55.55 -29.07 7.88
C ALA A 10 54.74 -28.01 8.63
N MET A 11 55.37 -27.17 9.47
CA MET A 11 54.68 -26.06 10.14
C MET A 11 54.22 -25.00 9.16
N THR A 12 54.96 -24.69 8.11
CA THR A 12 54.58 -23.73 7.07
C THR A 12 53.40 -24.32 6.23
N ALA A 13 53.48 -25.59 5.85
CA ALA A 13 52.42 -26.29 5.16
C ALA A 13 51.12 -26.36 5.99
N LEU A 14 51.22 -26.60 7.30
CA LEU A 14 50.10 -26.58 8.23
C LEU A 14 49.44 -25.19 8.33
N LYS A 15 50.22 -24.11 8.46
CA LYS A 15 49.68 -22.73 8.45
C LYS A 15 48.98 -22.40 7.14
N SER A 16 49.56 -22.80 6.00
CA SER A 16 48.92 -22.60 4.70
C SER A 16 47.59 -23.35 4.59
N LEU A 17 47.57 -24.62 5.03
CA LEU A 17 46.35 -25.43 5.05
C LEU A 17 45.29 -24.87 5.97
N GLN A 18 45.65 -24.37 7.15
CA GLN A 18 44.71 -23.70 8.05
C GLN A 18 44.13 -22.42 7.44
N ALA A 19 44.95 -21.61 6.77
CA ALA A 19 44.48 -20.39 6.07
C ALA A 19 43.53 -20.76 4.91
N THR A 20 43.86 -21.83 4.16
CA THR A 20 42.98 -22.33 3.07
C THR A 20 41.65 -22.85 3.61
N ASN A 21 41.64 -23.57 4.73
CA ASN A 21 40.41 -24.04 5.36
C ASN A 21 39.52 -22.90 5.86
N MET A 22 40.09 -21.88 6.49
CA MET A 22 39.34 -20.69 6.91
C MET A 22 38.77 -19.91 5.72
N ALA A 23 39.54 -19.79 4.62
CA ALA A 23 39.07 -19.17 3.39
C ALA A 23 37.95 -19.99 2.73
N LEU A 24 38.06 -21.33 2.76
CA LEU A 24 37.02 -22.23 2.23
C LEU A 24 35.72 -22.14 3.02
N GLU A 25 35.79 -22.14 4.34
CA GLU A 25 34.62 -21.95 5.23
C GLU A 25 33.93 -20.60 4.97
N SER A 26 34.70 -19.51 4.86
CA SER A 26 34.17 -18.19 4.51
C SER A 26 33.49 -18.18 3.13
N THR A 27 34.11 -18.81 2.12
CA THR A 27 33.53 -18.89 0.76
C THR A 27 32.28 -19.76 0.74
N GLN A 28 32.25 -20.86 1.48
CA GLN A 28 31.04 -21.71 1.63
C GLN A 28 29.90 -20.93 2.31
N SER A 29 30.21 -20.18 3.36
CA SER A 29 29.22 -19.33 4.04
C SER A 29 28.63 -18.30 3.07
N ARG A 30 29.46 -17.61 2.27
CA ARG A 30 29.00 -16.66 1.24
C ARG A 30 28.15 -17.30 0.15
N ILE A 31 28.49 -18.49 -0.28
CA ILE A 31 27.70 -19.24 -1.28
C ILE A 31 26.35 -19.66 -0.67
N SER A 32 26.35 -20.13 0.59
CA SER A 32 25.15 -20.57 1.29
C SER A 32 24.18 -19.42 1.59
N THR A 33 24.69 -18.25 1.98
CA THR A 33 23.89 -17.06 2.32
C THR A 33 23.57 -16.17 1.13
N GLY A 34 24.35 -16.27 0.04
CA GLY A 34 24.29 -15.32 -1.09
C GLY A 34 24.90 -13.95 -0.76
N LEU A 35 25.48 -13.77 0.43
CA LEU A 35 25.97 -12.48 0.92
C LEU A 35 27.50 -12.43 0.98
N ARG A 36 28.07 -11.36 0.45
CA ARG A 36 29.49 -11.01 0.65
C ARG A 36 29.71 -10.40 2.04
N VAL A 37 28.71 -9.62 2.51
CA VAL A 37 28.71 -8.97 3.83
C VAL A 37 27.48 -9.46 4.58
N GLY A 38 27.62 -10.54 5.35
CA GLY A 38 26.55 -11.15 6.12
C GLY A 38 26.47 -10.62 7.56
N GLN A 39 27.56 -10.18 8.11
CA GLN A 39 27.66 -9.73 9.49
C GLN A 39 28.59 -8.49 9.63
N ALA A 40 28.47 -7.79 10.76
CA ALA A 40 29.26 -6.57 11.01
C ALA A 40 30.78 -6.84 10.99
N ALA A 41 31.22 -8.07 11.32
CA ALA A 41 32.61 -8.48 11.28
C ALA A 41 33.19 -8.52 9.86
N ASP A 42 32.37 -8.71 8.80
CA ASP A 42 32.83 -8.71 7.42
C ASP A 42 33.16 -7.30 6.94
N ASN A 43 32.23 -6.36 7.17
CA ASN A 43 32.41 -4.94 6.91
C ASN A 43 31.32 -4.14 7.68
N ALA A 44 31.70 -3.51 8.78
CA ALA A 44 30.78 -2.81 9.66
C ALA A 44 30.04 -1.66 8.97
N ALA A 45 30.69 -0.92 8.05
CA ALA A 45 30.07 0.20 7.35
C ALA A 45 28.97 -0.28 6.38
N TYR A 46 29.28 -1.23 5.51
CA TYR A 46 28.30 -1.77 4.55
C TYR A 46 27.17 -2.54 5.24
N TRP A 47 27.49 -3.29 6.27
CA TRP A 47 26.50 -4.00 7.08
C TRP A 47 25.51 -3.05 7.76
N SER A 48 26.00 -1.97 8.37
CA SER A 48 25.17 -0.95 9.03
C SER A 48 24.23 -0.27 8.03
N ILE A 49 24.77 0.19 6.88
CA ILE A 49 23.95 0.82 5.83
C ILE A 49 22.90 -0.16 5.31
N ALA A 50 23.28 -1.38 4.97
CA ALA A 50 22.37 -2.39 4.45
C ALA A 50 21.27 -2.77 5.46
N THR A 51 21.62 -2.87 6.75
CA THR A 51 20.65 -3.19 7.81
C THR A 51 19.63 -2.06 7.97
N THR A 52 20.08 -0.81 7.94
CA THR A 52 19.18 0.35 7.98
C THR A 52 18.28 0.39 6.75
N MET A 53 18.83 0.22 5.54
CA MET A 53 18.06 0.21 4.31
C MET A 53 17.05 -0.94 4.24
N ARG A 54 17.40 -2.13 4.73
CA ARG A 54 16.46 -3.27 4.85
C ARG A 54 15.33 -2.96 5.84
N SER A 55 15.63 -2.28 6.94
CA SER A 55 14.61 -1.81 7.89
C SER A 55 13.66 -0.80 7.24
N ASP A 56 14.21 0.16 6.48
CA ASP A 56 13.43 1.15 5.76
C ASP A 56 12.57 0.50 4.65
N ASN A 57 13.12 -0.50 3.95
CA ASN A 57 12.39 -1.28 2.95
C ASN A 57 11.19 -2.03 3.55
N LYS A 58 11.36 -2.62 4.74
CA LYS A 58 10.26 -3.25 5.48
C LYS A 58 9.19 -2.24 5.91
N ALA A 59 9.59 -1.02 6.30
CA ALA A 59 8.66 0.06 6.61
C ALA A 59 7.90 0.51 5.35
N LEU A 60 8.58 0.63 4.20
CA LEU A 60 7.96 0.96 2.91
C LEU A 60 6.98 -0.12 2.44
N SER A 61 7.27 -1.40 2.65
CA SER A 61 6.33 -2.49 2.38
C SER A 61 5.03 -2.34 3.19
N THR A 62 5.13 -1.97 4.47
CA THR A 62 3.95 -1.68 5.30
C THR A 62 3.17 -0.45 4.79
N VAL A 63 3.87 0.56 4.27
CA VAL A 63 3.23 1.72 3.61
C VAL A 63 2.50 1.29 2.34
N GLN A 64 3.06 0.39 1.56
CA GLN A 64 2.42 -0.16 0.36
C GLN A 64 1.13 -0.91 0.71
N ASP A 65 1.13 -1.72 1.78
CA ASP A 65 -0.06 -2.39 2.28
C ASP A 65 -1.14 -1.38 2.75
N ALA A 66 -0.71 -0.32 3.45
CA ALA A 66 -1.61 0.75 3.89
C ALA A 66 -2.23 1.52 2.71
N LEU A 67 -1.44 1.80 1.65
CA LEU A 67 -1.94 2.40 0.41
C LEU A 67 -2.94 1.49 -0.30
N GLY A 68 -2.69 0.18 -0.34
CA GLY A 68 -3.63 -0.81 -0.88
C GLY A 68 -4.96 -0.82 -0.14
N LEU A 69 -4.92 -0.79 1.19
CA LEU A 69 -6.12 -0.69 2.03
C LEU A 69 -6.85 0.65 1.81
N GLY A 70 -6.10 1.75 1.71
CA GLY A 70 -6.64 3.08 1.43
C GLY A 70 -7.29 3.17 0.06
N SER A 71 -6.66 2.62 -0.98
CA SER A 71 -7.20 2.54 -2.34
C SER A 71 -8.52 1.77 -2.36
N ALA A 72 -8.62 0.63 -1.64
CA ALA A 72 -9.84 -0.14 -1.54
C ALA A 72 -10.99 0.64 -0.89
N LYS A 73 -10.72 1.45 0.15
CA LYS A 73 -11.73 2.32 0.78
C LYS A 73 -12.26 3.37 -0.18
N VAL A 74 -11.35 4.02 -0.91
CA VAL A 74 -11.73 5.03 -1.94
C VAL A 74 -12.51 4.38 -3.08
N ASP A 75 -12.13 3.17 -3.52
CA ASP A 75 -12.81 2.42 -4.58
C ASP A 75 -14.25 2.08 -4.22
N VAL A 76 -14.49 1.62 -3.00
CA VAL A 76 -15.85 1.31 -2.53
C VAL A 76 -16.71 2.58 -2.50
N ALA A 77 -16.16 3.69 -1.97
CA ALA A 77 -16.87 4.96 -1.95
C ALA A 77 -17.15 5.51 -3.36
N TYR A 78 -16.16 5.43 -4.26
CA TYR A 78 -16.29 5.86 -5.65
C TYR A 78 -17.33 5.03 -6.42
N THR A 79 -17.30 3.70 -6.26
CA THR A 79 -18.26 2.79 -6.90
C THR A 79 -19.67 3.02 -6.38
N GLY A 80 -19.83 3.17 -5.06
CA GLY A 80 -21.11 3.51 -4.44
C GLY A 80 -21.65 4.85 -4.92
N MET A 81 -20.78 5.88 -5.02
CA MET A 81 -21.15 7.20 -5.54
C MET A 81 -21.64 7.13 -6.99
N ASN A 82 -20.93 6.42 -7.87
CA ASN A 82 -21.36 6.26 -9.27
C ASN A 82 -22.71 5.52 -9.38
N SER A 83 -22.90 4.44 -8.61
CA SER A 83 -24.18 3.73 -8.59
C SER A 83 -25.33 4.61 -8.06
N ALA A 84 -25.05 5.50 -7.09
CA ALA A 84 -26.02 6.44 -6.59
C ALA A 84 -26.33 7.54 -7.62
N ILE A 85 -25.36 8.00 -8.40
CA ILE A 85 -25.54 8.94 -9.51
C ILE A 85 -26.53 8.38 -10.53
N ASP A 86 -26.37 7.12 -10.95
CA ASP A 86 -27.26 6.46 -11.91
C ASP A 86 -28.70 6.42 -11.40
N VAL A 87 -28.91 6.12 -10.11
CA VAL A 87 -30.25 6.09 -9.50
C VAL A 87 -30.87 7.48 -9.37
N VAL A 88 -30.08 8.51 -9.01
CA VAL A 88 -30.57 9.89 -8.93
C VAL A 88 -30.95 10.42 -10.31
N ASP A 89 -30.21 10.06 -11.36
CA ASP A 89 -30.56 10.42 -12.74
C ASP A 89 -31.88 9.77 -13.15
N GLU A 90 -32.15 8.53 -12.72
CA GLU A 90 -33.46 7.88 -12.96
C GLU A 90 -34.58 8.56 -12.17
N ILE A 91 -34.35 8.97 -10.91
CA ILE A 91 -35.31 9.78 -10.15
C ILE A 91 -35.64 11.08 -10.90
N LYS A 92 -34.64 11.78 -11.41
CA LYS A 92 -34.81 13.00 -12.22
C LYS A 92 -35.69 12.73 -13.45
N ALA A 93 -35.44 11.63 -14.17
CA ALA A 93 -36.25 11.25 -15.33
C ALA A 93 -37.72 10.98 -14.95
N LYS A 94 -37.98 10.35 -13.78
CA LYS A 94 -39.34 10.12 -13.27
C LYS A 94 -40.03 11.43 -12.88
N LEU A 95 -39.29 12.38 -12.28
CA LEU A 95 -39.84 13.71 -11.96
C LEU A 95 -40.23 14.51 -13.22
N VAL A 96 -39.40 14.46 -14.26
CA VAL A 96 -39.72 15.06 -15.56
C VAL A 96 -40.98 14.41 -16.16
N ALA A 97 -41.14 13.10 -16.09
CA ALA A 97 -42.34 12.41 -16.52
C ALA A 97 -43.59 12.80 -15.70
N ALA A 98 -43.43 13.04 -14.40
CA ALA A 98 -44.51 13.48 -13.50
C ALA A 98 -45.07 14.86 -13.84
N ARG A 99 -44.33 15.68 -14.59
CA ARG A 99 -44.73 17.02 -15.03
C ARG A 99 -45.71 16.99 -16.19
N GLU A 100 -45.78 15.86 -16.93
CA GLU A 100 -46.68 15.74 -18.10
C GLU A 100 -48.14 15.66 -17.66
N PRO A 101 -49.03 16.51 -18.25
CA PRO A 101 -50.44 16.49 -17.91
C PRO A 101 -51.11 15.14 -18.19
N GLY A 102 -51.84 14.63 -17.19
CA GLY A 102 -52.60 13.36 -17.33
C GLY A 102 -51.83 12.12 -16.88
N VAL A 103 -50.58 12.26 -16.43
CA VAL A 103 -49.84 11.17 -15.83
C VAL A 103 -50.25 10.98 -14.36
N ASP A 104 -50.37 9.74 -13.93
CA ASP A 104 -50.71 9.37 -12.55
C ASP A 104 -49.50 9.54 -11.65
N LYS A 105 -49.42 10.68 -10.95
CA LYS A 105 -48.34 11.02 -10.03
C LYS A 105 -48.14 9.97 -8.93
N SER A 106 -49.22 9.29 -8.49
CA SER A 106 -49.14 8.27 -7.43
C SER A 106 -48.33 7.04 -7.87
N LYS A 107 -48.43 6.66 -9.15
CA LYS A 107 -47.63 5.55 -9.69
C LYS A 107 -46.16 5.93 -9.79
N ILE A 108 -45.88 7.14 -10.29
CA ILE A 108 -44.51 7.61 -10.36
C ILE A 108 -43.91 7.73 -8.96
N GLN A 109 -44.68 8.22 -7.97
CA GLN A 109 -44.18 8.29 -6.59
C GLN A 109 -43.84 6.91 -6.03
N SER A 110 -44.59 5.86 -6.37
CA SER A 110 -44.22 4.52 -5.94
C SER A 110 -42.88 4.08 -6.53
N GLU A 111 -42.60 4.39 -7.80
CA GLU A 111 -41.30 4.10 -8.43
C GLU A 111 -40.17 4.96 -7.81
N VAL A 112 -40.42 6.24 -7.56
CA VAL A 112 -39.45 7.12 -6.88
C VAL A 112 -39.15 6.60 -5.48
N GLY A 113 -40.15 6.13 -4.73
CA GLY A 113 -39.94 5.54 -3.40
C GLY A 113 -39.03 4.31 -3.41
N GLU A 114 -39.18 3.43 -4.41
CA GLU A 114 -38.27 2.29 -4.57
C GLU A 114 -36.85 2.73 -4.92
N LEU A 115 -36.68 3.73 -5.77
CA LEU A 115 -35.37 4.30 -6.10
C LEU A 115 -34.72 4.99 -4.88
N GLN A 116 -35.49 5.69 -4.06
CA GLN A 116 -35.02 6.26 -2.78
C GLN A 116 -34.57 5.16 -1.80
N ALA A 117 -35.33 4.09 -1.69
CA ALA A 117 -34.92 2.93 -0.87
C ALA A 117 -33.62 2.28 -1.39
N GLN A 118 -33.48 2.21 -2.71
CA GLN A 118 -32.25 1.71 -3.36
C GLN A 118 -31.06 2.63 -3.08
N LEU A 119 -31.21 3.96 -3.15
CA LEU A 119 -30.16 4.92 -2.80
C LEU A 119 -29.65 4.72 -1.37
N ASN A 120 -30.56 4.57 -0.42
CA ASN A 120 -30.18 4.30 0.97
C ASN A 120 -29.43 2.97 1.10
N SER A 121 -29.91 1.92 0.41
CA SER A 121 -29.25 0.61 0.40
C SER A 121 -27.82 0.70 -0.17
N ILE A 122 -27.61 1.43 -1.28
CA ILE A 122 -26.29 1.66 -1.88
C ILE A 122 -25.38 2.37 -0.88
N ALA A 123 -25.86 3.47 -0.29
CA ALA A 123 -25.06 4.28 0.62
C ALA A 123 -24.66 3.50 1.88
N VAL A 124 -25.58 2.75 2.49
CA VAL A 124 -25.29 1.93 3.68
C VAL A 124 -24.36 0.76 3.35
N SER A 125 -24.52 0.14 2.18
CA SER A 125 -23.70 -0.98 1.74
C SER A 125 -22.29 -0.58 1.34
N ALA A 126 -22.03 0.69 1.03
CA ALA A 126 -20.73 1.22 0.65
C ALA A 126 -19.79 1.36 1.86
N SER A 127 -19.64 0.27 2.61
CA SER A 127 -18.77 0.20 3.78
C SER A 127 -17.59 -0.75 3.52
N PHE A 128 -16.40 -0.36 3.97
CA PHE A 128 -15.20 -1.18 3.93
C PHE A 128 -14.51 -1.20 5.28
N SER A 129 -14.28 -2.37 5.84
CA SER A 129 -13.63 -2.56 7.15
C SER A 129 -14.28 -1.75 8.29
N GLY A 130 -15.61 -1.61 8.26
CA GLY A 130 -16.37 -0.88 9.28
C GLY A 130 -16.39 0.65 9.09
N GLU A 131 -15.76 1.19 8.07
CA GLU A 131 -15.88 2.60 7.67
C GLU A 131 -16.76 2.73 6.44
N ASN A 132 -17.70 3.68 6.50
CA ASN A 132 -18.52 4.08 5.38
C ASN A 132 -18.29 5.59 5.12
N TRP A 133 -17.95 5.94 3.88
CA TRP A 133 -17.65 7.34 3.52
C TRP A 133 -18.83 8.05 2.87
N LEU A 134 -19.88 7.31 2.51
CA LEU A 134 -21.09 7.85 1.87
C LEU A 134 -22.23 8.07 2.86
N SER A 135 -22.30 7.27 3.93
CA SER A 135 -23.32 7.40 4.99
C SER A 135 -22.61 7.53 6.33
N GLN A 136 -22.64 8.70 6.93
CA GLN A 136 -21.93 9.03 8.17
C GLN A 136 -22.81 9.84 9.10
N ASP A 137 -22.41 9.88 10.36
CA ASP A 137 -22.92 10.82 11.36
C ASP A 137 -21.84 11.88 11.63
N SER A 138 -22.04 13.09 11.13
CA SER A 138 -21.08 14.19 11.33
C SER A 138 -21.05 14.72 12.76
N ALA A 139 -22.02 14.37 13.60
CA ALA A 139 -22.03 14.71 15.01
C ALA A 139 -21.38 13.64 15.89
N ALA A 140 -21.07 12.46 15.36
CA ALA A 140 -20.46 11.38 16.09
C ALA A 140 -19.09 11.76 16.64
N THR A 141 -18.80 11.36 17.88
CA THR A 141 -17.49 11.56 18.50
C THR A 141 -16.42 10.85 17.67
N GLY A 142 -15.44 11.59 17.18
CA GLY A 142 -14.35 11.06 16.34
C GLY A 142 -14.59 11.16 14.84
N TYR A 143 -15.68 11.80 14.40
CA TYR A 143 -15.83 12.14 12.99
C TYR A 143 -14.71 13.08 12.53
N THR A 144 -14.13 12.75 11.40
CA THR A 144 -13.13 13.58 10.72
C THR A 144 -13.53 13.75 9.26
N ALA A 145 -13.67 15.01 8.84
CA ALA A 145 -14.02 15.37 7.46
C ALA A 145 -12.92 15.02 6.45
N THR A 146 -11.73 14.76 6.94
CA THR A 146 -10.57 14.34 6.12
C THR A 146 -10.03 13.03 6.66
N LYS A 147 -9.92 12.04 5.79
CA LYS A 147 -9.30 10.76 6.10
C LYS A 147 -7.85 10.76 5.66
N GLU A 148 -6.98 10.27 6.52
CA GLU A 148 -5.55 10.19 6.24
C GLU A 148 -5.15 8.74 5.97
N ILE A 149 -4.49 8.52 4.83
CA ILE A 149 -3.94 7.24 4.43
C ILE A 149 -2.43 7.38 4.47
N VAL A 150 -1.73 6.47 5.15
CA VAL A 150 -0.27 6.46 5.18
C VAL A 150 0.25 6.28 3.75
N GLY A 151 0.99 7.26 3.25
CA GLY A 151 1.42 7.33 1.86
C GLY A 151 2.93 7.29 1.65
N SER A 152 3.72 7.60 2.66
CA SER A 152 5.19 7.59 2.53
C SER A 152 5.87 7.35 3.87
N PHE A 153 7.07 6.81 3.78
CA PHE A 153 8.02 6.71 4.87
C PHE A 153 9.31 7.40 4.43
N ASN A 154 9.81 8.32 5.23
CA ASN A 154 11.03 9.04 4.92
C ASN A 154 11.94 9.07 6.14
N ARG A 155 13.23 8.80 5.90
CA ARG A 155 14.30 8.97 6.90
C ARG A 155 15.16 10.15 6.51
N ALA A 156 15.26 11.15 7.39
CA ALA A 156 16.13 12.29 7.22
C ALA A 156 17.61 11.93 7.49
N ALA A 157 18.51 12.77 7.04
CA ALA A 157 19.96 12.55 7.19
C ALA A 157 20.44 12.53 8.66
N ASP A 158 19.68 13.12 9.56
CA ASP A 158 19.90 13.10 11.01
C ASP A 158 19.39 11.82 11.70
N GLY A 159 18.78 10.90 10.94
CA GLY A 159 18.20 9.66 11.43
C GLY A 159 16.74 9.78 11.89
N THR A 160 16.15 10.96 11.89
CA THR A 160 14.73 11.14 12.22
C THR A 160 13.84 10.51 11.16
N VAL A 161 12.73 9.91 11.61
CA VAL A 161 11.77 9.22 10.75
C VAL A 161 10.49 10.02 10.69
N SER A 162 9.95 10.23 9.49
CA SER A 162 8.67 10.85 9.25
C SER A 162 7.78 9.97 8.38
N VAL A 163 6.48 9.97 8.70
CA VAL A 163 5.45 9.28 7.93
C VAL A 163 4.60 10.36 7.28
N GLY A 164 4.55 10.35 5.94
CA GLY A 164 3.66 11.24 5.20
C GLY A 164 2.33 10.56 4.92
N THR A 165 1.25 11.35 4.89
CA THR A 165 -0.11 10.88 4.65
C THR A 165 -0.68 11.45 3.35
N VAL A 166 -1.53 10.67 2.69
CA VAL A 166 -2.41 11.13 1.61
C VAL A 166 -3.76 11.46 2.25
N SER A 167 -4.11 12.72 2.26
CA SER A 167 -5.40 13.18 2.78
C SER A 167 -6.49 13.08 1.69
N VAL A 168 -7.64 12.51 2.05
CA VAL A 168 -8.85 12.42 1.24
C VAL A 168 -9.96 13.15 1.98
N SER A 169 -10.50 14.21 1.37
CA SER A 169 -11.67 14.93 1.93
C SER A 169 -12.93 14.14 1.64
N ILE A 170 -13.68 13.81 2.69
CA ILE A 170 -14.97 13.14 2.61
C ILE A 170 -16.13 14.04 3.02
N ALA A 171 -15.86 15.31 3.34
CA ALA A 171 -16.88 16.25 3.77
C ALA A 171 -17.99 16.42 2.72
N GLU A 172 -17.58 16.49 1.45
CA GLU A 172 -18.48 16.71 0.29
C GLU A 172 -18.92 15.40 -0.38
N SER A 173 -18.47 14.22 0.15
CA SER A 173 -18.82 12.93 -0.42
C SER A 173 -19.96 12.23 0.32
N LYS A 174 -20.45 12.82 1.40
CA LYS A 174 -21.56 12.27 2.15
C LYS A 174 -22.85 12.35 1.34
N LEU A 175 -23.45 11.21 1.07
CA LEU A 175 -24.80 11.14 0.51
C LEU A 175 -25.84 11.37 1.60
N PHE A 176 -25.64 10.70 2.76
CA PHE A 176 -26.50 10.77 3.92
C PHE A 176 -25.70 11.12 5.18
N ASP A 177 -26.30 11.96 6.03
CA ASP A 177 -25.76 12.31 7.33
C ASP A 177 -26.79 12.00 8.40
N ALA A 178 -26.50 11.06 9.27
CA ALA A 178 -27.40 10.68 10.38
C ALA A 178 -27.54 11.77 11.46
N ASN A 179 -26.84 12.89 11.31
CA ASN A 179 -26.98 14.06 12.17
C ASN A 179 -28.34 14.76 11.96
N VAL A 180 -28.88 15.33 13.02
CA VAL A 180 -30.11 16.13 13.00
C VAL A 180 -30.07 17.31 12.00
N ALA A 181 -28.89 17.78 11.62
CA ALA A 181 -28.69 18.85 10.64
C ALA A 181 -28.77 18.39 9.19
N ALA A 182 -28.86 17.06 8.93
CA ALA A 182 -28.98 16.45 7.59
C ALA A 182 -28.10 17.16 6.54
N SER A 183 -26.78 17.03 6.67
CA SER A 183 -25.81 17.76 5.83
C SER A 183 -25.27 16.92 4.67
N GLY A 184 -25.89 15.80 4.35
CA GLY A 184 -25.58 14.97 3.19
C GLY A 184 -26.16 15.57 1.90
N ILE A 185 -25.65 15.14 0.76
CA ILE A 185 -26.09 15.67 -0.55
C ILE A 185 -27.56 15.33 -0.82
N LEU A 186 -28.01 14.16 -0.38
CA LEU A 186 -29.37 13.65 -0.67
C LEU A 186 -30.36 13.91 0.47
N ASP A 187 -29.91 14.24 1.67
CA ASP A 187 -30.76 14.49 2.83
C ASP A 187 -30.83 15.98 3.23
N THR A 188 -30.10 16.85 2.54
CA THR A 188 -30.24 18.30 2.72
C THR A 188 -31.61 18.76 2.27
N ASP A 189 -32.35 19.42 3.18
CA ASP A 189 -33.68 19.91 2.92
C ASP A 189 -33.67 21.17 2.06
N PHE A 190 -34.62 21.28 1.15
CA PHE A 190 -34.98 22.47 0.40
C PHE A 190 -36.49 22.70 0.50
N THR A 191 -36.92 23.95 0.38
CA THR A 191 -38.35 24.30 0.46
C THR A 191 -38.79 24.83 -0.91
N THR A 192 -39.85 24.25 -1.45
CA THR A 192 -40.46 24.73 -2.70
C THR A 192 -41.24 26.01 -2.45
N THR A 193 -41.36 26.86 -3.48
CA THR A 193 -42.06 28.15 -3.43
C THR A 193 -43.41 28.12 -4.17
N GLY A 194 -43.78 27.00 -4.78
CA GLY A 194 -45.06 26.79 -5.42
C GLY A 194 -46.22 26.73 -4.42
N LEU A 195 -47.40 26.34 -4.90
CA LEU A 195 -48.61 26.24 -4.06
C LEU A 195 -48.52 25.19 -2.94
N GLY A 196 -47.67 24.16 -3.13
CA GLY A 196 -47.43 23.13 -2.12
C GLY A 196 -46.55 23.60 -0.95
N ALA A 197 -45.60 24.49 -1.21
CA ALA A 197 -44.62 25.02 -0.24
C ALA A 197 -44.06 23.94 0.70
N VAL A 198 -43.64 22.81 0.13
CA VAL A 198 -43.16 21.64 0.90
C VAL A 198 -41.67 21.74 1.15
N THR A 199 -41.26 21.33 2.37
CA THR A 199 -39.84 21.16 2.70
C THR A 199 -39.51 19.68 2.60
N VAL A 200 -38.64 19.34 1.65
CA VAL A 200 -38.25 17.97 1.32
C VAL A 200 -36.76 17.91 0.95
N SER A 201 -36.19 16.76 1.05
CA SER A 201 -34.86 16.46 0.49
C SER A 201 -35.01 15.53 -0.71
N VAL A 202 -33.93 15.26 -1.44
CA VAL A 202 -33.97 14.29 -2.55
C VAL A 202 -34.43 12.90 -2.07
N TYR A 203 -34.04 12.54 -0.85
CA TYR A 203 -34.42 11.26 -0.23
C TYR A 203 -35.89 11.22 0.28
N THR A 204 -36.44 12.35 0.72
CA THR A 204 -37.81 12.44 1.27
C THR A 204 -38.81 13.03 0.27
N LEU A 205 -38.41 13.22 -0.98
CA LEU A 205 -39.19 13.82 -2.02
C LEU A 205 -40.50 13.05 -2.26
N ASP A 206 -41.65 13.75 -2.18
CA ASP A 206 -42.97 13.23 -2.41
C ASP A 206 -43.76 14.18 -3.36
N ILE A 207 -44.05 13.70 -4.57
CA ILE A 207 -44.78 14.42 -5.61
C ILE A 207 -46.29 14.31 -5.44
N THR A 208 -46.75 13.54 -4.47
CA THR A 208 -48.22 13.35 -4.16
C THR A 208 -48.65 14.24 -2.99
N ALA A 209 -47.75 14.98 -2.35
CA ALA A 209 -48.08 15.91 -1.28
C ALA A 209 -49.15 16.94 -1.73
N ALA A 210 -49.88 17.46 -0.76
CA ALA A 210 -51.04 18.34 -1.06
C ALA A 210 -50.57 19.62 -1.78
N ASN A 211 -51.36 20.00 -2.83
CA ASN A 211 -51.18 21.20 -3.63
C ASN A 211 -49.88 21.32 -4.44
N ILE A 212 -49.17 20.24 -4.71
CA ILE A 212 -48.01 20.25 -5.58
C ILE A 212 -48.38 20.65 -6.99
N ASP A 213 -47.89 21.80 -7.42
CA ASP A 213 -48.03 22.36 -8.75
C ASP A 213 -46.78 22.12 -9.64
N ASN A 214 -46.84 22.70 -10.86
CA ASN A 214 -45.71 22.55 -11.78
C ASN A 214 -44.48 23.38 -11.33
N THR A 215 -44.66 24.42 -10.53
CA THR A 215 -43.56 25.22 -9.98
C THR A 215 -42.80 24.38 -8.95
N ASP A 216 -43.53 23.72 -8.05
CA ASP A 216 -42.94 22.79 -7.07
C ASP A 216 -42.15 21.68 -7.76
N LEU A 217 -42.70 21.08 -8.82
CA LEU A 217 -42.02 20.03 -9.59
C LEU A 217 -40.74 20.55 -10.28
N ASP A 218 -40.77 21.77 -10.85
CA ASP A 218 -39.58 22.37 -11.48
C ASP A 218 -38.48 22.64 -10.46
N GLU A 219 -38.85 23.08 -9.26
CA GLU A 219 -37.90 23.30 -8.16
C GLU A 219 -37.33 21.98 -7.62
N MET A 220 -38.17 20.93 -7.51
CA MET A 220 -37.70 19.58 -7.16
C MET A 220 -36.72 19.01 -8.20
N ILE A 221 -37.01 19.15 -9.51
CA ILE A 221 -36.12 18.76 -10.60
C ILE A 221 -34.79 19.55 -10.50
N SER A 222 -34.86 20.85 -10.24
CA SER A 222 -33.68 21.70 -10.08
C SER A 222 -32.81 21.29 -8.86
N ALA A 223 -33.46 20.93 -7.74
CA ALA A 223 -32.76 20.45 -6.55
C ALA A 223 -32.09 19.09 -6.79
N VAL A 224 -32.75 18.17 -7.47
CA VAL A 224 -32.16 16.86 -7.86
C VAL A 224 -30.99 17.09 -8.84
N ASP A 225 -31.08 18.01 -9.77
CA ASP A 225 -29.98 18.36 -10.69
C ASP A 225 -28.79 18.96 -9.94
N GLY A 226 -29.04 19.81 -8.93
CA GLY A 226 -28.02 20.33 -8.02
C GLY A 226 -27.32 19.24 -7.21
N ALA A 227 -28.10 18.29 -6.70
CA ALA A 227 -27.54 17.11 -6.00
C ALA A 227 -26.69 16.25 -6.96
N LEU A 228 -27.16 15.99 -8.18
CA LEU A 228 -26.41 15.24 -9.21
C LEU A 228 -25.07 15.92 -9.55
N SER A 229 -25.06 17.27 -9.68
CA SER A 229 -23.86 18.06 -9.91
C SER A 229 -22.87 17.93 -8.75
N SER A 230 -23.37 17.98 -7.51
CA SER A 230 -22.56 17.81 -6.29
C SER A 230 -21.99 16.39 -6.20
N MET A 231 -22.79 15.38 -6.48
CA MET A 231 -22.36 13.97 -6.53
C MET A 231 -21.28 13.75 -7.59
N THR A 232 -21.45 14.30 -8.80
CA THR A 232 -20.45 14.21 -9.88
C THR A 232 -19.14 14.86 -9.49
N THR A 233 -19.19 16.02 -8.81
CA THR A 233 -18.00 16.68 -8.28
C THR A 233 -17.31 15.82 -7.22
N SER A 234 -18.08 15.22 -6.31
CA SER A 234 -17.57 14.31 -5.28
C SER A 234 -16.96 13.04 -5.89
N ALA A 235 -17.60 12.44 -6.89
CA ALA A 235 -17.04 11.32 -7.63
C ALA A 235 -15.72 11.69 -8.31
N SER A 236 -15.62 12.87 -8.92
CA SER A 236 -14.38 13.38 -9.50
C SER A 236 -13.26 13.52 -8.46
N ASN A 237 -13.59 14.06 -7.28
CA ASN A 237 -12.63 14.22 -6.17
C ASN A 237 -12.15 12.87 -5.63
N LEU A 238 -13.05 11.90 -5.48
CA LEU A 238 -12.71 10.53 -5.10
C LEU A 238 -11.84 9.85 -6.16
N GLY A 239 -12.18 9.99 -7.45
CA GLY A 239 -11.41 9.49 -8.58
C GLY A 239 -10.00 10.08 -8.65
N ALA A 240 -9.87 11.39 -8.42
CA ALA A 240 -8.58 12.06 -8.36
C ALA A 240 -7.74 11.57 -7.15
N SER A 241 -8.39 11.36 -6.01
CA SER A 241 -7.74 10.82 -4.82
C SER A 241 -7.25 9.39 -5.03
N LYS A 242 -8.06 8.55 -5.69
CA LYS A 242 -7.64 7.20 -6.13
C LYS A 242 -6.42 7.26 -7.04
N GLY A 243 -6.45 8.09 -8.07
CA GLY A 243 -5.31 8.27 -8.98
C GLY A 243 -4.03 8.70 -8.25
N ARG A 244 -4.14 9.56 -7.24
CA ARG A 244 -3.01 9.93 -6.37
C ARG A 244 -2.46 8.75 -5.57
N ILE A 245 -3.34 7.93 -4.99
CA ILE A 245 -2.95 6.75 -4.21
C ILE A 245 -2.25 5.73 -5.11
N ASP A 246 -2.78 5.47 -6.31
CA ASP A 246 -2.21 4.53 -7.27
C ASP A 246 -0.83 4.97 -7.77
N MET A 247 -0.66 6.26 -8.04
CA MET A 247 0.66 6.83 -8.37
C MET A 247 1.64 6.71 -7.20
N GLN A 248 1.19 6.98 -5.98
CA GLN A 248 2.02 6.85 -4.78
C GLN A 248 2.41 5.41 -4.50
N SER A 249 1.49 4.46 -4.68
CA SER A 249 1.76 3.02 -4.56
C SER A 249 2.81 2.55 -5.57
N SER A 250 2.68 2.99 -6.82
CA SER A 250 3.66 2.70 -7.87
C SER A 250 5.03 3.32 -7.57
N PHE A 251 5.06 4.54 -7.04
CA PHE A 251 6.31 5.19 -6.61
C PHE A 251 6.99 4.42 -5.48
N VAL A 252 6.23 4.01 -4.45
CA VAL A 252 6.76 3.23 -3.31
C VAL A 252 7.30 1.88 -3.78
N ALA A 253 6.60 1.18 -4.68
CA ALA A 253 7.07 -0.07 -5.26
C ALA A 253 8.42 0.11 -5.99
N ASN A 254 8.54 1.12 -6.84
CA ASN A 254 9.78 1.44 -7.54
C ASN A 254 10.92 1.82 -6.57
N LEU A 255 10.59 2.49 -5.46
CA LEU A 255 11.55 2.86 -4.42
C LEU A 255 12.07 1.61 -3.68
N ILE A 256 11.18 0.69 -3.32
CA ILE A 256 11.53 -0.62 -2.74
C ILE A 256 12.52 -1.35 -3.64
N ASP A 257 12.20 -1.48 -4.94
CA ASP A 257 13.06 -2.13 -5.92
C ASP A 257 14.42 -1.44 -6.07
N ALA A 258 14.45 -0.11 -6.00
CA ALA A 258 15.70 0.64 -6.08
C ALA A 258 16.58 0.44 -4.83
N ILE A 259 15.95 0.42 -3.65
CA ILE A 259 16.63 0.13 -2.38
C ILE A 259 17.18 -1.30 -2.38
N ASP A 260 16.41 -2.29 -2.82
CA ASP A 260 16.84 -3.68 -2.87
C ASP A 260 18.02 -3.87 -3.82
N ARG A 261 18.00 -3.26 -5.01
CA ARG A 261 19.17 -3.24 -5.91
C ARG A 261 20.37 -2.55 -5.28
N GLY A 262 20.14 -1.42 -4.58
CA GLY A 262 21.19 -0.68 -3.88
C GLY A 262 21.83 -1.51 -2.78
N VAL A 263 21.02 -2.15 -1.96
CA VAL A 263 21.48 -3.08 -0.90
C VAL A 263 22.23 -4.26 -1.51
N GLY A 264 21.69 -4.86 -2.59
CA GLY A 264 22.33 -5.98 -3.28
C GLY A 264 23.75 -5.64 -3.76
N THR A 265 23.96 -4.47 -4.35
CA THR A 265 25.32 -4.05 -4.79
C THR A 265 26.32 -3.94 -3.64
N LEU A 266 25.85 -3.63 -2.41
CA LEU A 266 26.69 -3.47 -1.23
C LEU A 266 27.02 -4.79 -0.54
N VAL A 267 26.06 -5.72 -0.48
CA VAL A 267 26.14 -6.89 0.40
C VAL A 267 26.06 -8.23 -0.31
N ASP A 268 25.56 -8.32 -1.54
CA ASP A 268 25.41 -9.59 -2.23
C ASP A 268 26.76 -10.12 -2.75
N ALA A 269 26.87 -11.43 -2.81
CA ALA A 269 28.03 -12.12 -3.36
C ALA A 269 27.81 -12.42 -4.86
N ASP A 270 28.86 -12.20 -5.66
CA ASP A 270 28.92 -12.73 -7.03
C ASP A 270 29.09 -14.23 -6.99
N MET A 271 28.02 -14.97 -7.22
CA MET A 271 27.97 -16.44 -7.13
C MET A 271 28.93 -17.09 -8.10
N THR A 272 29.16 -16.52 -9.31
CA THR A 272 30.11 -17.04 -10.30
C THR A 272 31.53 -16.97 -9.77
N LYS A 273 31.88 -15.83 -9.20
CA LYS A 273 33.21 -15.59 -8.61
C LYS A 273 33.45 -16.46 -7.36
N GLU A 274 32.48 -16.54 -6.47
CA GLU A 274 32.62 -17.35 -5.25
C GLU A 274 32.65 -18.85 -5.56
N SER A 275 31.88 -19.34 -6.54
CA SER A 275 31.95 -20.75 -7.01
C SER A 275 33.31 -21.10 -7.59
N THR A 276 33.87 -20.20 -8.43
CA THR A 276 35.23 -20.39 -8.98
C THR A 276 36.27 -20.39 -7.85
N ARG A 277 36.12 -19.50 -6.89
CA ARG A 277 36.98 -19.44 -5.69
C ARG A 277 36.89 -20.70 -4.84
N LEU A 278 35.68 -21.22 -4.65
CA LEU A 278 35.47 -22.49 -3.94
C LEU A 278 36.26 -23.65 -4.60
N SER A 279 36.12 -23.82 -5.91
CA SER A 279 36.83 -24.85 -6.64
C SER A 279 38.36 -24.71 -6.57
N ALA A 280 38.87 -23.46 -6.64
CA ALA A 280 40.29 -23.16 -6.47
C ALA A 280 40.79 -23.51 -5.05
N LEU A 281 40.02 -23.14 -4.00
CA LEU A 281 40.35 -23.44 -2.60
C LEU A 281 40.30 -24.93 -2.30
N GLN A 282 39.36 -25.69 -2.87
CA GLN A 282 39.31 -27.13 -2.77
C GLN A 282 40.57 -27.80 -3.39
N THR A 283 40.98 -27.30 -4.55
CA THR A 283 42.24 -27.75 -5.17
C THR A 283 43.44 -27.40 -4.32
N GLN A 284 43.51 -26.18 -3.77
CA GLN A 284 44.59 -25.77 -2.85
C GLN A 284 44.62 -26.61 -1.57
N GLN A 285 43.47 -26.97 -1.03
CA GLN A 285 43.37 -27.87 0.15
C GLN A 285 43.97 -29.24 -0.16
N GLN A 286 43.63 -29.83 -1.33
CA GLN A 286 44.19 -31.12 -1.76
C GLN A 286 45.70 -31.04 -1.95
N LEU A 287 46.20 -29.98 -2.60
CA LEU A 287 47.62 -29.74 -2.75
C LEU A 287 48.34 -29.51 -1.40
N GLY A 288 47.69 -28.77 -0.48
CA GLY A 288 48.20 -28.54 0.88
C GLY A 288 48.35 -29.83 1.71
N THR A 289 47.38 -30.74 1.62
CA THR A 289 47.47 -32.04 2.28
C THR A 289 48.60 -32.90 1.69
N GLN A 290 48.80 -32.90 0.37
CA GLN A 290 49.91 -33.56 -0.29
C GLN A 290 51.27 -32.96 0.09
N ALA A 291 51.38 -31.62 0.10
CA ALA A 291 52.60 -30.94 0.54
C ALA A 291 52.97 -31.25 1.99
N LEU A 292 51.97 -31.32 2.89
CA LEU A 292 52.18 -31.70 4.29
C LEU A 292 52.68 -33.15 4.40
N SER A 293 52.11 -34.07 3.59
CA SER A 293 52.55 -35.46 3.52
C SER A 293 54.02 -35.57 3.04
N ILE A 294 54.39 -34.84 1.98
CA ILE A 294 55.76 -34.78 1.48
C ILE A 294 56.73 -34.21 2.53
N ALA A 295 56.34 -33.10 3.19
CA ALA A 295 57.16 -32.49 4.24
C ALA A 295 57.41 -33.43 5.44
N ASN A 296 56.42 -34.26 5.80
CA ASN A 296 56.57 -35.25 6.86
C ASN A 296 57.40 -36.45 6.40
N SER A 297 57.26 -36.96 5.16
CA SER A 297 58.05 -38.07 4.64
C SER A 297 59.53 -37.69 4.46
N SER A 298 59.82 -36.44 4.05
CA SER A 298 61.21 -35.97 3.95
C SER A 298 61.91 -35.91 5.31
N ALA A 299 61.20 -35.55 6.37
CA ALA A 299 61.73 -35.57 7.75
C ALA A 299 61.97 -37.02 8.23
N GLN A 300 61.09 -37.99 7.89
CA GLN A 300 61.28 -39.40 8.22
C GLN A 300 62.46 -40.00 7.46
N SER A 301 62.68 -39.61 6.21
CA SER A 301 63.80 -40.07 5.40
C SER A 301 65.15 -39.60 6.00
N ILE A 302 65.22 -38.41 6.52
CA ILE A 302 66.41 -37.90 7.23
C ILE A 302 66.65 -38.70 8.51
N LEU A 303 65.57 -39.01 9.25
CA LEU A 303 65.68 -39.81 10.50
C LEU A 303 66.13 -41.21 10.21
N SER A 304 65.76 -41.82 9.06
CA SER A 304 66.17 -43.18 8.66
C SER A 304 67.66 -43.26 8.24
N LEU A 305 68.29 -42.16 7.86
CA LEU A 305 69.69 -42.07 7.53
C LEU A 305 70.59 -42.04 8.77
N PHE A 306 70.02 -41.74 9.93
CA PHE A 306 70.74 -41.72 11.22
C PHE A 306 70.48 -42.96 12.11
N ARG A 307 69.76 -43.90 11.55
CA ARG A 307 69.57 -45.27 12.16
C ARG A 307 70.42 -46.29 11.45
#